data_e8d83dacd7f4f3fed9898fffd3ad5e6d
#
_entry.id   e8d83dacd7f4f3fed9898fffd3ad5e6d
#
_cell.length_a   1.000
_cell.length_b   1.000
_cell.length_c   1.000
_cell.angle_alpha   90.00
_cell.angle_beta   90.00
_cell.angle_gamma   90.00
#
_symmetry.space_group_name_H-M   'P 1'
#
loop_
_entity.id
_entity.type
_entity.pdbx_description
1 polymer ?
#
loop_
_entity_poly.entity_id
_entity_poly.type
_entity_poly.pdbx_seq_one_letter_code
_entity_poly.pdbx_strand_id
1 'polypeptide(L)'
;MRRALSEDGRMERMPSRVSARVSAISESATLAVDAKAKALKAAGRPVIGFGAGEPDFPTPGYIVEAAQRACAEPRFHKYTPAAGLPELRQAIAAKTARDSGYQVEAGQVLVTNGGKQAVYQTFATLLDPGDEVIVPAPYWTTYPEAIALAGGVMVPVRTDERSGYLASVEDLEAARTPRSKVLLFVSPSNPTGAVYPPEQVRQIGEWAAAHGLWVVTDEIYEHLVYGGATFSSIPVQAPATADTCVVLNGVAKTYAMTGWRVGWMIGPKDVIGAAANLQSHATSNVCNVAQAAALAAVSGDLSAVAEMRAAFDRRRQTMARMLNEIPGMICPEPQGAFYCYPSVKGLLGSEIAGQRPQTSAELAGLILDEAEVAVVPGEAFGTPGYFRLSCALGDADLEEGISRMAKLLAEAR
;
A
#
# COMPACT_ATOMS: atom_id res chain seq x y z
N MET A 1 36.81 15.12 -8.47
CA MET A 1 35.83 15.85 -9.29
C MET A 1 36.57 16.94 -10.07
N ARG A 2 36.92 16.68 -11.36
CA ARG A 2 37.63 17.65 -12.21
C ARG A 2 36.57 18.50 -12.91
N ARG A 3 36.62 19.85 -12.72
CA ARG A 3 35.80 20.84 -13.41
C ARG A 3 36.43 21.15 -14.75
N ALA A 4 35.71 20.99 -15.85
CA ALA A 4 36.07 21.53 -17.15
C ALA A 4 35.41 22.91 -17.31
N LEU A 5 36.16 23.92 -17.73
CA LEU A 5 35.67 25.22 -18.14
C LEU A 5 35.57 25.24 -19.67
N SER A 6 34.48 25.77 -20.21
CA SER A 6 34.35 26.07 -21.62
C SER A 6 35.18 27.32 -21.97
N GLU A 7 35.56 27.50 -23.25
CA GLU A 7 36.34 28.65 -23.73
C GLU A 7 35.65 30.02 -23.50
N ASP A 8 34.33 30.01 -23.26
CA ASP A 8 33.53 31.21 -22.96
C ASP A 8 33.29 31.49 -21.47
N GLY A 9 33.94 30.78 -20.55
CA GLY A 9 33.80 30.95 -19.08
C GLY A 9 32.41 30.63 -18.53
N ARG A 10 31.51 30.02 -19.30
CA ARG A 10 30.23 29.53 -18.80
C ARG A 10 30.43 28.12 -18.23
N MET A 11 29.98 27.91 -17.00
CA MET A 11 29.93 26.57 -16.40
C MET A 11 28.91 25.73 -17.18
N GLU A 12 29.36 24.89 -18.09
CA GLU A 12 28.54 23.81 -18.62
C GLU A 12 28.14 22.89 -17.45
N ARG A 13 26.86 22.82 -17.17
CA ARG A 13 26.32 21.77 -16.30
C ARG A 13 26.60 20.43 -16.98
N MET A 14 27.53 19.68 -16.46
CA MET A 14 27.68 18.26 -16.87
C MET A 14 26.28 17.63 -16.91
N PRO A 15 25.87 17.00 -18.01
CA PRO A 15 24.58 16.34 -18.08
C PRO A 15 24.46 15.34 -16.91
N SER A 16 23.30 15.31 -16.28
CA SER A 16 23.03 14.34 -15.20
C SER A 16 23.33 12.94 -15.71
N ARG A 17 24.08 12.15 -14.91
CA ARG A 17 24.38 10.74 -15.23
C ARG A 17 23.15 9.84 -15.17
N VAL A 18 22.06 10.33 -14.55
CA VAL A 18 20.79 9.64 -14.38
C VAL A 18 19.72 10.39 -15.16
N SER A 19 18.81 9.66 -15.79
CA SER A 19 17.70 10.27 -16.53
C SER A 19 16.85 11.17 -15.63
N ALA A 20 16.28 12.26 -16.17
CA ALA A 20 15.43 13.17 -15.42
C ALA A 20 14.27 12.44 -14.73
N ARG A 21 13.65 11.48 -15.44
CA ARG A 21 12.55 10.65 -14.93
C ARG A 21 12.93 9.88 -13.65
N VAL A 22 14.11 9.24 -13.65
CA VAL A 22 14.57 8.45 -12.48
C VAL A 22 15.08 9.37 -11.37
N SER A 23 15.69 10.50 -11.72
CA SER A 23 16.15 11.49 -10.72
C SER A 23 15.01 12.18 -9.96
N ALA A 24 13.79 12.15 -10.50
CA ALA A 24 12.60 12.72 -9.87
C ALA A 24 11.94 11.79 -8.84
N ILE A 25 12.36 10.50 -8.78
CA ILE A 25 11.79 9.53 -7.83
C ILE A 25 12.28 9.83 -6.42
N SER A 26 11.36 9.92 -5.47
CA SER A 26 11.65 10.09 -4.07
C SER A 26 12.02 8.75 -3.40
N GLU A 27 12.91 8.80 -2.42
CA GLU A 27 13.16 7.63 -1.57
C GLU A 27 11.89 7.27 -0.77
N SER A 28 11.64 5.95 -0.61
CA SER A 28 10.48 5.50 0.16
C SER A 28 10.63 5.85 1.64
N ALA A 29 9.90 6.85 2.13
CA ALA A 29 9.95 7.30 3.51
C ALA A 29 9.64 6.18 4.51
N THR A 30 8.76 5.24 4.17
CA THR A 30 8.42 4.09 5.03
C THR A 30 9.60 3.13 5.17
N LEU A 31 10.34 2.86 4.08
CA LEU A 31 11.54 2.03 4.11
C LEU A 31 12.70 2.72 4.84
N ALA A 32 12.84 4.05 4.68
CA ALA A 32 13.86 4.83 5.36
C ALA A 32 13.67 4.82 6.89
N VAL A 33 12.44 4.99 7.37
CA VAL A 33 12.12 4.92 8.81
C VAL A 33 12.40 3.51 9.36
N ASP A 34 11.97 2.46 8.66
CA ASP A 34 12.22 1.08 9.08
C ASP A 34 13.72 0.75 9.11
N ALA A 35 14.47 1.16 8.08
CA ALA A 35 15.92 0.99 8.04
C ALA A 35 16.63 1.73 9.18
N LYS A 36 16.22 2.97 9.48
CA LYS A 36 16.77 3.75 10.61
C LYS A 36 16.48 3.07 11.94
N ALA A 37 15.26 2.60 12.18
CA ALA A 37 14.90 1.85 13.39
C ALA A 37 15.72 0.58 13.55
N LYS A 38 15.87 -0.21 12.48
CA LYS A 38 16.71 -1.43 12.46
C LYS A 38 18.18 -1.12 12.74
N ALA A 39 18.73 -0.07 12.14
CA ALA A 39 20.12 0.34 12.36
C ALA A 39 20.37 0.75 13.82
N LEU A 40 19.46 1.52 14.42
CA LEU A 40 19.54 1.91 15.83
C LEU A 40 19.43 0.69 16.77
N LYS A 41 18.54 -0.25 16.44
CA LYS A 41 18.40 -1.52 17.18
C LYS A 41 19.68 -2.37 17.10
N ALA A 42 20.29 -2.45 15.92
CA ALA A 42 21.59 -3.14 15.74
C ALA A 42 22.73 -2.44 16.48
N ALA A 43 22.65 -1.13 16.72
CA ALA A 43 23.58 -0.37 17.55
C ALA A 43 23.30 -0.48 19.06
N GLY A 44 22.39 -1.35 19.49
CA GLY A 44 22.07 -1.61 20.89
C GLY A 44 21.03 -0.69 21.52
N ARG A 45 20.40 0.20 20.75
CA ARG A 45 19.30 1.04 21.28
C ARG A 45 18.00 0.22 21.30
N PRO A 46 17.17 0.30 22.38
CA PRO A 46 15.92 -0.47 22.50
C PRO A 46 14.75 0.18 21.70
N VAL A 47 14.97 0.47 20.41
CA VAL A 47 13.98 1.14 19.56
C VAL A 47 12.82 0.19 19.24
N ILE A 48 11.59 0.67 19.46
CA ILE A 48 10.36 0.01 19.02
C ILE A 48 9.88 0.66 17.72
N GLY A 49 9.73 -0.14 16.65
CA GLY A 49 9.38 0.35 15.31
C GLY A 49 7.93 0.07 14.94
N PHE A 50 7.15 1.12 14.68
CA PHE A 50 5.80 1.03 14.12
C PHE A 50 5.77 1.28 12.60
N GLY A 51 6.94 1.30 11.95
CA GLY A 51 7.04 1.59 10.51
C GLY A 51 6.76 0.40 9.59
N ALA A 52 6.76 -0.84 10.11
CA ALA A 52 6.66 -2.05 9.31
C ALA A 52 5.36 -2.11 8.49
N GLY A 53 5.50 -2.41 7.22
CA GLY A 53 4.37 -2.58 6.30
C GLY A 53 4.10 -4.06 5.98
N GLU A 54 4.38 -4.98 6.92
CA GLU A 54 4.25 -6.42 6.72
C GLU A 54 3.73 -7.12 7.98
N PRO A 55 3.00 -8.24 7.84
CA PRO A 55 2.60 -9.06 8.97
C PRO A 55 3.81 -9.57 9.75
N ASP A 56 3.71 -9.60 11.07
CA ASP A 56 4.71 -10.17 11.99
C ASP A 56 4.54 -11.70 12.19
N PHE A 57 3.77 -12.32 11.33
CA PHE A 57 3.52 -13.76 11.29
C PHE A 57 4.38 -14.44 10.22
N PRO A 58 4.83 -15.67 10.43
CA PRO A 58 5.47 -16.46 9.39
C PRO A 58 4.46 -16.86 8.31
N THR A 59 4.95 -17.11 7.11
CA THR A 59 4.16 -17.75 6.06
C THR A 59 3.66 -19.12 6.56
N PRO A 60 2.37 -19.47 6.39
CA PRO A 60 1.83 -20.77 6.80
C PRO A 60 2.61 -21.97 6.27
N GLY A 61 2.79 -23.00 7.10
CA GLY A 61 3.65 -24.15 6.82
C GLY A 61 3.32 -24.87 5.52
N TYR A 62 2.03 -25.09 5.21
CA TYR A 62 1.60 -25.76 3.97
C TYR A 62 2.04 -25.03 2.69
N ILE A 63 2.18 -23.70 2.76
CA ILE A 63 2.67 -22.86 1.66
C ILE A 63 4.19 -23.07 1.50
N VAL A 64 4.92 -23.06 2.62
CA VAL A 64 6.37 -23.32 2.63
C VAL A 64 6.68 -24.69 2.08
N GLU A 65 5.93 -25.72 2.49
CA GLU A 65 6.08 -27.08 1.98
C GLU A 65 5.80 -27.18 0.47
N ALA A 66 4.82 -26.43 -0.06
CA ALA A 66 4.58 -26.38 -1.50
C ALA A 66 5.77 -25.82 -2.26
N ALA A 67 6.41 -24.77 -1.74
CA ALA A 67 7.64 -24.24 -2.31
C ALA A 67 8.82 -25.24 -2.26
N GLN A 68 8.98 -25.94 -1.14
CA GLN A 68 10.01 -26.96 -0.99
C GLN A 68 9.85 -28.09 -2.04
N ARG A 69 8.60 -28.55 -2.25
CA ARG A 69 8.30 -29.53 -3.31
C ARG A 69 8.64 -28.97 -4.69
N ALA A 70 8.24 -27.73 -4.98
CA ALA A 70 8.50 -27.07 -6.25
C ALA A 70 10.01 -26.92 -6.54
N CYS A 71 10.85 -26.67 -5.52
CA CYS A 71 12.29 -26.63 -5.66
C CYS A 71 12.89 -27.95 -6.19
N ALA A 72 12.25 -29.08 -5.92
CA ALA A 72 12.70 -30.40 -6.39
C ALA A 72 12.18 -30.77 -7.79
N GLU A 73 11.24 -30.03 -8.35
CA GLU A 73 10.63 -30.32 -9.64
C GLU A 73 11.32 -29.56 -10.79
N PRO A 74 11.98 -30.26 -11.76
CA PRO A 74 12.69 -29.62 -12.87
C PRO A 74 11.85 -28.66 -13.74
N ARG A 75 10.52 -28.84 -13.80
CA ARG A 75 9.63 -27.95 -14.57
C ARG A 75 9.65 -26.50 -14.04
N PHE A 76 9.89 -26.30 -12.75
CA PHE A 76 9.98 -24.99 -12.16
C PHE A 76 11.35 -24.31 -12.31
N HIS A 77 12.34 -25.02 -12.87
CA HIS A 77 13.68 -24.46 -13.15
C HIS A 77 13.77 -23.83 -14.54
N LYS A 78 12.70 -23.79 -15.31
CA LYS A 78 12.66 -23.30 -16.69
C LYS A 78 11.77 -22.09 -16.81
N TYR A 79 11.91 -21.34 -17.91
CA TYR A 79 10.95 -20.27 -18.23
C TYR A 79 9.54 -20.82 -18.35
N THR A 80 8.58 -20.02 -17.87
CA THR A 80 7.14 -20.29 -17.99
C THR A 80 6.46 -19.07 -18.65
N PRO A 81 5.17 -19.12 -18.98
CA PRO A 81 4.49 -17.99 -19.57
C PRO A 81 4.66 -16.70 -18.74
N ALA A 82 4.97 -15.58 -19.39
CA ALA A 82 5.18 -14.29 -18.73
C ALA A 82 3.97 -13.86 -17.89
N ALA A 83 2.75 -14.22 -18.32
CA ALA A 83 1.51 -13.92 -17.61
C ALA A 83 1.31 -14.74 -16.33
N GLY A 84 2.16 -15.72 -16.06
CA GLY A 84 2.07 -16.62 -14.92
C GLY A 84 1.65 -18.05 -15.30
N LEU A 85 1.86 -18.98 -14.37
CA LEU A 85 1.46 -20.37 -14.51
C LEU A 85 -0.05 -20.47 -14.76
N PRO A 86 -0.50 -21.25 -15.77
CA PRO A 86 -1.93 -21.40 -16.08
C PRO A 86 -2.76 -21.84 -14.87
N GLU A 87 -2.26 -22.80 -14.10
CA GLU A 87 -2.91 -23.29 -12.89
C GLU A 87 -3.05 -22.21 -11.80
N LEU A 88 -2.07 -21.34 -11.64
CA LEU A 88 -2.15 -20.21 -10.70
C LEU A 88 -3.16 -19.17 -11.16
N ARG A 89 -3.17 -18.83 -12.44
CA ARG A 89 -4.15 -17.88 -13.01
C ARG A 89 -5.59 -18.39 -12.85
N GLN A 90 -5.83 -19.69 -13.05
CA GLN A 90 -7.12 -20.33 -12.79
C GLN A 90 -7.51 -20.28 -11.32
N ALA A 91 -6.56 -20.57 -10.42
CA ALA A 91 -6.79 -20.52 -8.98
C ALA A 91 -7.07 -19.09 -8.49
N ILE A 92 -6.39 -18.08 -9.04
CA ILE A 92 -6.66 -16.66 -8.73
C ILE A 92 -8.07 -16.27 -9.20
N ALA A 93 -8.50 -16.68 -10.40
CA ALA A 93 -9.85 -16.43 -10.87
C ALA A 93 -10.92 -17.07 -9.96
N ALA A 94 -10.72 -18.33 -9.56
CA ALA A 94 -11.60 -19.03 -8.64
C ALA A 94 -11.64 -18.39 -7.25
N LYS A 95 -10.47 -17.95 -6.72
CA LYS A 95 -10.35 -17.19 -5.47
C LYS A 95 -11.14 -15.88 -5.57
N THR A 96 -10.96 -15.11 -6.64
CA THR A 96 -11.65 -13.83 -6.83
C THR A 96 -13.16 -14.00 -6.82
N ALA A 97 -13.68 -15.01 -7.52
CA ALA A 97 -15.10 -15.34 -7.49
C ALA A 97 -15.60 -15.75 -6.10
N ARG A 98 -14.81 -16.53 -5.35
CA ARG A 98 -15.14 -17.00 -4.00
C ARG A 98 -15.15 -15.87 -2.98
N ASP A 99 -14.11 -15.00 -3.00
CA ASP A 99 -13.82 -14.06 -1.91
C ASP A 99 -14.50 -12.70 -2.12
N SER A 100 -14.60 -12.22 -3.36
CA SER A 100 -15.21 -10.93 -3.68
C SER A 100 -16.53 -11.04 -4.45
N GLY A 101 -16.84 -12.21 -5.04
CA GLY A 101 -17.97 -12.40 -5.94
C GLY A 101 -17.71 -11.95 -7.39
N TYR A 102 -16.53 -11.40 -7.69
CA TYR A 102 -16.20 -10.95 -9.04
C TYR A 102 -15.84 -12.13 -9.93
N GLN A 103 -16.68 -12.40 -10.95
CA GLN A 103 -16.49 -13.49 -11.88
C GLN A 103 -15.52 -13.08 -12.99
N VAL A 104 -14.39 -13.77 -13.06
CA VAL A 104 -13.34 -13.52 -14.05
C VAL A 104 -12.78 -14.83 -14.61
N GLU A 105 -12.20 -14.76 -15.80
CA GLU A 105 -11.52 -15.88 -16.42
C GLU A 105 -10.00 -15.80 -16.20
N ALA A 106 -9.30 -16.94 -16.28
CA ALA A 106 -7.83 -16.96 -16.20
C ALA A 106 -7.14 -16.05 -17.24
N GLY A 107 -7.77 -15.83 -18.41
CA GLY A 107 -7.29 -14.90 -19.42
C GLY A 107 -7.26 -13.44 -19.00
N GLN A 108 -8.00 -13.09 -17.96
CA GLN A 108 -8.08 -11.74 -17.37
C GLN A 108 -7.10 -11.54 -16.20
N VAL A 109 -6.25 -12.52 -15.89
CA VAL A 109 -5.30 -12.48 -14.78
C VAL A 109 -3.87 -12.40 -15.30
N LEU A 110 -3.07 -11.46 -14.77
CA LEU A 110 -1.63 -11.38 -14.98
C LEU A 110 -0.93 -11.46 -13.62
N VAL A 111 -0.10 -12.47 -13.44
CA VAL A 111 0.73 -12.64 -12.22
C VAL A 111 1.97 -11.75 -12.31
N THR A 112 2.27 -11.02 -11.22
CA THR A 112 3.34 -10.01 -11.15
C THR A 112 4.29 -10.26 -9.97
N ASN A 113 5.49 -9.64 -9.99
CA ASN A 113 6.45 -9.70 -8.87
C ASN A 113 5.99 -8.84 -7.67
N GLY A 114 4.89 -9.28 -7.05
CA GLY A 114 4.18 -8.59 -5.97
C GLY A 114 3.27 -7.47 -6.46
N GLY A 115 2.41 -6.97 -5.57
CA GLY A 115 1.45 -5.90 -5.87
C GLY A 115 2.12 -4.60 -6.35
N LYS A 116 3.36 -4.33 -5.94
CA LYS A 116 4.09 -3.11 -6.38
C LYS A 116 4.34 -3.12 -7.90
N GLN A 117 4.69 -4.25 -8.50
CA GLN A 117 4.79 -4.35 -9.94
C GLN A 117 3.40 -4.24 -10.59
N ALA A 118 2.37 -4.85 -10.01
CA ALA A 118 1.01 -4.73 -10.52
C ALA A 118 0.56 -3.25 -10.60
N VAL A 119 0.82 -2.46 -9.55
CA VAL A 119 0.53 -1.02 -9.52
C VAL A 119 1.25 -0.27 -10.64
N TYR A 120 2.59 -0.39 -10.71
CA TYR A 120 3.37 0.30 -11.74
C TYR A 120 2.94 -0.10 -13.15
N GLN A 121 2.78 -1.40 -13.38
CA GLN A 121 2.46 -1.95 -14.69
C GLN A 121 1.07 -1.56 -15.16
N THR A 122 0.11 -1.44 -14.24
CA THR A 122 -1.24 -0.94 -14.54
C THR A 122 -1.19 0.49 -15.05
N PHE A 123 -0.51 1.39 -14.32
CA PHE A 123 -0.37 2.77 -14.78
C PHE A 123 0.44 2.88 -16.07
N ALA A 124 1.52 2.12 -16.22
CA ALA A 124 2.30 2.10 -17.45
C ALA A 124 1.53 1.55 -18.66
N THR A 125 0.46 0.76 -18.43
CA THR A 125 -0.40 0.26 -19.50
C THR A 125 -1.55 1.22 -19.85
N LEU A 126 -2.06 1.96 -18.85
CA LEU A 126 -3.27 2.79 -19.00
C LEU A 126 -2.97 4.26 -19.33
N LEU A 127 -1.83 4.81 -18.88
CA LEU A 127 -1.58 6.25 -18.93
C LEU A 127 -0.72 6.66 -20.12
N ASP A 128 -1.15 7.72 -20.77
CA ASP A 128 -0.33 8.53 -21.66
C ASP A 128 0.23 9.77 -20.93
N PRO A 129 1.29 10.41 -21.44
CA PRO A 129 1.85 11.61 -20.81
C PRO A 129 0.80 12.71 -20.59
N GLY A 130 0.61 13.11 -19.34
CA GLY A 130 -0.32 14.18 -18.95
C GLY A 130 -1.72 13.70 -18.55
N ASP A 131 -2.03 12.41 -18.69
CA ASP A 131 -3.28 11.83 -18.13
C ASP A 131 -3.30 11.98 -16.61
N GLU A 132 -4.45 12.32 -16.07
CA GLU A 132 -4.62 12.53 -14.64
C GLU A 132 -5.20 11.30 -13.95
N VAL A 133 -4.65 11.02 -12.75
CA VAL A 133 -5.13 9.99 -11.84
C VAL A 133 -5.67 10.67 -10.58
N ILE A 134 -6.97 10.53 -10.31
CA ILE A 134 -7.61 10.99 -9.08
C ILE A 134 -7.27 10.00 -7.97
N VAL A 135 -6.68 10.48 -6.87
CA VAL A 135 -6.17 9.66 -5.77
C VAL A 135 -6.67 10.19 -4.43
N PRO A 136 -7.59 9.51 -3.73
CA PRO A 136 -7.90 9.82 -2.34
C PRO A 136 -6.65 9.80 -1.46
N ALA A 137 -6.46 10.86 -0.68
CA ALA A 137 -5.34 11.02 0.26
C ALA A 137 -5.89 11.01 1.70
N PRO A 138 -5.24 10.34 2.65
CA PRO A 138 -3.87 9.76 2.57
C PRO A 138 -3.78 8.54 1.66
N TYR A 139 -2.60 8.36 1.04
CA TYR A 139 -2.35 7.30 0.06
C TYR A 139 -1.02 6.57 0.33
N TRP A 140 -0.86 5.35 -0.17
CA TRP A 140 0.40 4.63 -0.09
C TRP A 140 1.50 5.30 -0.94
N THR A 141 2.68 5.43 -0.35
CA THR A 141 3.84 6.16 -0.90
C THR A 141 4.30 5.73 -2.30
N THR A 142 3.88 4.56 -2.77
CA THR A 142 4.23 4.05 -4.10
C THR A 142 3.37 4.65 -5.22
N TYR A 143 2.14 5.06 -4.93
CA TYR A 143 1.22 5.49 -6.00
C TYR A 143 1.72 6.74 -6.74
N PRO A 144 2.12 7.84 -6.09
CA PRO A 144 2.62 9.01 -6.81
C PRO A 144 3.83 8.69 -7.70
N GLU A 145 4.75 7.87 -7.20
CA GLU A 145 5.94 7.49 -7.97
C GLU A 145 5.59 6.61 -9.18
N ALA A 146 4.68 5.64 -9.01
CA ALA A 146 4.23 4.78 -10.10
C ALA A 146 3.48 5.55 -11.20
N ILE A 147 2.63 6.51 -10.81
CA ILE A 147 1.90 7.39 -11.72
C ILE A 147 2.90 8.27 -12.50
N ALA A 148 3.83 8.92 -11.79
CA ALA A 148 4.83 9.79 -12.41
C ALA A 148 5.77 9.02 -13.36
N LEU A 149 6.20 7.81 -12.97
CA LEU A 149 7.01 6.94 -13.83
C LEU A 149 6.28 6.52 -15.11
N ALA A 150 4.96 6.40 -15.05
CA ALA A 150 4.11 6.13 -16.22
C ALA A 150 3.80 7.37 -17.05
N GLY A 151 4.25 8.56 -16.64
CA GLY A 151 4.02 9.83 -17.33
C GLY A 151 2.71 10.53 -16.94
N GLY A 152 1.95 9.95 -16.00
CA GLY A 152 0.70 10.52 -15.49
C GLY A 152 0.91 11.63 -14.48
N VAL A 153 -0.18 12.32 -14.15
CA VAL A 153 -0.24 13.40 -13.17
C VAL A 153 -1.20 12.97 -12.05
N MET A 154 -0.72 12.93 -10.82
CA MET A 154 -1.57 12.64 -9.66
C MET A 154 -2.39 13.86 -9.25
N VAL A 155 -3.70 13.67 -9.07
CA VAL A 155 -4.64 14.68 -8.54
C VAL A 155 -5.14 14.18 -7.18
N PRO A 156 -4.59 14.67 -6.04
CA PRO A 156 -4.97 14.21 -4.72
C PRO A 156 -6.30 14.77 -4.27
N VAL A 157 -7.18 13.90 -3.73
CA VAL A 157 -8.42 14.28 -3.04
C VAL A 157 -8.19 14.12 -1.54
N ARG A 158 -8.07 15.24 -0.83
CA ARG A 158 -7.75 15.23 0.60
C ARG A 158 -8.94 14.83 1.45
N THR A 159 -8.71 13.89 2.36
CA THR A 159 -9.64 13.50 3.42
C THR A 159 -8.96 13.65 4.78
N ASP A 160 -9.72 13.59 5.85
CA ASP A 160 -9.20 13.76 7.21
C ASP A 160 -9.89 12.80 8.21
N GLU A 161 -9.51 12.91 9.47
CA GLU A 161 -10.06 12.12 10.57
C GLU A 161 -11.57 12.32 10.79
N ARG A 162 -12.14 13.46 10.34
CA ARG A 162 -13.57 13.78 10.50
C ARG A 162 -14.41 13.03 9.49
N SER A 163 -13.91 12.83 8.28
CA SER A 163 -14.56 12.01 7.25
C SER A 163 -14.26 10.52 7.40
N GLY A 164 -13.50 10.12 8.44
CA GLY A 164 -12.98 8.76 8.58
C GLY A 164 -12.03 8.36 7.45
N TYR A 165 -11.38 9.35 6.82
CA TYR A 165 -10.51 9.20 5.65
C TYR A 165 -11.21 8.66 4.39
N LEU A 166 -12.53 8.82 4.27
CA LEU A 166 -13.30 8.41 3.11
C LEU A 166 -13.62 9.65 2.25
N ALA A 167 -13.30 9.57 0.97
CA ALA A 167 -13.68 10.58 -0.02
C ALA A 167 -15.12 10.34 -0.46
N SER A 168 -15.93 11.40 -0.53
CA SER A 168 -17.27 11.34 -1.10
C SER A 168 -17.26 11.46 -2.63
N VAL A 169 -18.37 11.17 -3.28
CA VAL A 169 -18.53 11.40 -4.73
C VAL A 169 -18.35 12.89 -5.07
N GLU A 170 -18.83 13.78 -4.20
CA GLU A 170 -18.71 15.24 -4.35
C GLU A 170 -17.23 15.68 -4.30
N ASP A 171 -16.41 15.09 -3.41
CA ASP A 171 -14.98 15.36 -3.33
C ASP A 171 -14.26 14.90 -4.59
N LEU A 172 -14.62 13.72 -5.11
CA LEU A 172 -14.05 13.17 -6.34
C LEU A 172 -14.43 14.00 -7.57
N GLU A 173 -15.70 14.44 -7.68
CA GLU A 173 -16.18 15.29 -8.77
C GLU A 173 -15.50 16.66 -8.75
N ALA A 174 -15.29 17.25 -7.57
CA ALA A 174 -14.60 18.53 -7.43
C ALA A 174 -13.13 18.48 -7.92
N ALA A 175 -12.52 17.29 -7.88
CA ALA A 175 -11.13 17.08 -8.35
C ALA A 175 -11.05 16.68 -9.83
N ARG A 176 -12.17 16.29 -10.44
CA ARG A 176 -12.20 15.81 -11.83
C ARG A 176 -11.96 16.95 -12.83
N THR A 177 -11.16 16.69 -13.83
CA THR A 177 -10.91 17.57 -14.97
C THR A 177 -11.13 16.82 -16.29
N PRO A 178 -11.11 17.50 -17.45
CA PRO A 178 -11.15 16.83 -18.76
C PRO A 178 -9.97 15.88 -19.02
N ARG A 179 -8.88 15.95 -18.26
CA ARG A 179 -7.73 15.05 -18.36
C ARG A 179 -7.79 13.88 -17.40
N SER A 180 -8.76 13.85 -16.51
CA SER A 180 -8.94 12.75 -15.58
C SER A 180 -9.30 11.47 -16.32
N LYS A 181 -8.42 10.47 -16.23
CA LYS A 181 -8.53 9.18 -16.93
C LYS A 181 -8.75 8.02 -15.97
N VAL A 182 -8.16 8.08 -14.78
CA VAL A 182 -8.17 6.99 -13.80
C VAL A 182 -8.59 7.51 -12.44
N LEU A 183 -9.45 6.75 -11.75
CA LEU A 183 -9.65 6.79 -10.31
C LEU A 183 -8.83 5.66 -9.67
N LEU A 184 -7.91 5.99 -8.77
CA LEU A 184 -7.28 5.00 -7.89
C LEU A 184 -8.13 4.86 -6.62
N PHE A 185 -8.70 3.69 -6.40
CA PHE A 185 -9.53 3.36 -5.25
C PHE A 185 -8.84 2.32 -4.37
N VAL A 186 -8.80 2.51 -3.06
CA VAL A 186 -8.09 1.61 -2.13
C VAL A 186 -8.96 1.34 -0.91
N SER A 187 -9.43 0.08 -0.78
CA SER A 187 -10.24 -0.34 0.37
C SER A 187 -10.05 -1.84 0.64
N PRO A 188 -9.60 -2.23 1.84
CA PRO A 188 -9.14 -1.39 2.98
C PRO A 188 -7.86 -0.61 2.66
N SER A 189 -7.71 0.58 3.27
CA SER A 189 -6.67 1.55 2.92
C SER A 189 -5.38 1.39 3.73
N ASN A 190 -4.26 1.58 3.07
CA ASN A 190 -2.99 1.94 3.65
C ASN A 190 -2.71 3.42 3.28
N PRO A 191 -2.60 4.36 4.26
CA PRO A 191 -2.16 4.14 5.66
C PRO A 191 -3.27 4.12 6.71
N THR A 192 -4.53 4.37 6.38
CA THR A 192 -5.55 4.76 7.37
C THR A 192 -6.29 3.59 8.02
N GLY A 193 -6.30 2.42 7.40
CA GLY A 193 -7.16 1.31 7.80
C GLY A 193 -8.66 1.57 7.54
N ALA A 194 -9.01 2.62 6.82
CA ALA A 194 -10.38 2.93 6.45
C ALA A 194 -10.93 1.87 5.47
N VAL A 195 -12.22 1.57 5.63
CA VAL A 195 -12.98 0.66 4.75
C VAL A 195 -14.21 1.38 4.26
N TYR A 196 -14.37 1.48 2.95
CA TYR A 196 -15.56 2.07 2.36
C TYR A 196 -16.78 1.16 2.55
N PRO A 197 -17.92 1.67 3.06
CA PRO A 197 -19.17 0.91 3.11
C PRO A 197 -19.62 0.49 1.70
N PRO A 198 -20.30 -0.67 1.54
CA PRO A 198 -20.71 -1.18 0.22
C PRO A 198 -21.50 -0.17 -0.62
N GLU A 199 -22.39 0.60 0.00
CA GLU A 199 -23.17 1.62 -0.68
C GLU A 199 -22.31 2.76 -1.24
N GLN A 200 -21.30 3.19 -0.50
CA GLN A 200 -20.38 4.22 -0.97
C GLN A 200 -19.47 3.69 -2.08
N VAL A 201 -19.04 2.41 -1.99
CA VAL A 201 -18.32 1.72 -3.08
C VAL A 201 -19.16 1.72 -4.36
N ARG A 202 -20.46 1.41 -4.24
CA ARG A 202 -21.41 1.43 -5.37
C ARG A 202 -21.50 2.83 -5.98
N GLN A 203 -21.74 3.85 -5.17
CA GLN A 203 -21.89 5.24 -5.63
C GLN A 203 -20.64 5.75 -6.35
N ILE A 204 -19.45 5.47 -5.80
CA ILE A 204 -18.16 5.84 -6.41
C ILE A 204 -17.98 5.11 -7.75
N GLY A 205 -18.29 3.81 -7.80
CA GLY A 205 -18.17 3.03 -9.04
C GLY A 205 -19.14 3.52 -10.12
N GLU A 206 -20.40 3.80 -9.77
CA GLU A 206 -21.39 4.37 -10.71
C GLU A 206 -20.98 5.75 -11.22
N TRP A 207 -20.43 6.60 -10.34
CA TRP A 207 -19.86 7.89 -10.73
C TRP A 207 -18.71 7.73 -11.71
N ALA A 208 -17.76 6.83 -11.43
CA ALA A 208 -16.63 6.60 -12.31
C ALA A 208 -17.08 6.10 -13.69
N ALA A 209 -18.01 5.15 -13.73
CA ALA A 209 -18.59 4.65 -14.98
C ALA A 209 -19.34 5.74 -15.77
N ALA A 210 -20.13 6.60 -15.12
CA ALA A 210 -20.83 7.71 -15.75
C ALA A 210 -19.91 8.72 -16.41
N HIS A 211 -18.67 8.86 -15.92
CA HIS A 211 -17.64 9.76 -16.48
C HIS A 211 -16.63 9.06 -17.38
N GLY A 212 -16.79 7.75 -17.65
CA GLY A 212 -15.89 6.97 -18.51
C GLY A 212 -14.49 6.82 -17.93
N LEU A 213 -14.34 6.92 -16.61
CA LEU A 213 -13.06 6.74 -15.93
C LEU A 213 -12.69 5.27 -15.81
N TRP A 214 -11.41 4.98 -15.94
CA TRP A 214 -10.84 3.72 -15.47
C TRP A 214 -10.83 3.71 -13.94
N VAL A 215 -11.13 2.57 -13.34
CA VAL A 215 -10.95 2.34 -11.92
C VAL A 215 -9.79 1.37 -11.71
N VAL A 216 -8.77 1.81 -10.99
CA VAL A 216 -7.73 0.93 -10.46
C VAL A 216 -8.02 0.72 -8.98
N THR A 217 -8.46 -0.48 -8.61
CA THR A 217 -8.80 -0.80 -7.23
C THR A 217 -7.73 -1.70 -6.60
N ASP A 218 -7.11 -1.24 -5.50
CA ASP A 218 -6.13 -2.03 -4.73
C ASP A 218 -6.84 -2.70 -3.55
N GLU A 219 -6.97 -4.02 -3.64
CA GLU A 219 -7.73 -4.87 -2.72
C GLU A 219 -6.83 -5.79 -1.89
N ILE A 220 -5.54 -5.44 -1.74
CA ILE A 220 -4.52 -6.28 -1.08
C ILE A 220 -4.85 -6.64 0.38
N TYR A 221 -5.75 -5.88 1.03
CA TYR A 221 -6.18 -6.10 2.41
C TYR A 221 -7.59 -6.70 2.52
N GLU A 222 -8.16 -7.25 1.47
CA GLU A 222 -9.55 -7.76 1.39
C GLU A 222 -9.97 -8.67 2.56
N HIS A 223 -9.06 -9.49 3.09
CA HIS A 223 -9.31 -10.40 4.22
C HIS A 223 -9.01 -9.79 5.60
N LEU A 224 -8.43 -8.60 5.63
CA LEU A 224 -8.10 -7.91 6.88
C LEU A 224 -9.10 -6.78 7.12
N VAL A 225 -10.33 -7.16 7.48
CA VAL A 225 -11.45 -6.29 7.83
C VAL A 225 -12.01 -6.67 9.21
N TYR A 226 -12.46 -5.68 9.98
CA TYR A 226 -12.79 -5.81 11.40
C TYR A 226 -14.05 -5.03 11.77
N GLY A 227 -14.52 -5.22 13.01
CA GLY A 227 -15.56 -4.38 13.62
C GLY A 227 -16.90 -4.38 12.88
N GLY A 228 -17.23 -5.47 12.18
CA GLY A 228 -18.45 -5.56 11.38
C GLY A 228 -18.38 -4.87 10.01
N ALA A 229 -17.22 -4.29 9.63
CA ALA A 229 -17.00 -3.78 8.29
C ALA A 229 -17.00 -4.93 7.27
N THR A 230 -17.47 -4.63 6.07
CA THR A 230 -17.54 -5.59 4.96
C THR A 230 -16.65 -5.12 3.83
N PHE A 231 -15.75 -5.98 3.38
CA PHE A 231 -15.01 -5.76 2.14
C PHE A 231 -15.98 -5.79 0.94
N SER A 232 -15.78 -4.87 0.01
CA SER A 232 -16.58 -4.79 -1.22
C SER A 232 -15.70 -4.39 -2.40
N SER A 233 -15.75 -5.18 -3.47
CA SER A 233 -15.03 -4.90 -4.72
C SER A 233 -15.87 -4.01 -5.64
N ILE A 234 -15.26 -2.97 -6.22
CA ILE A 234 -15.99 -2.02 -7.10
C ILE A 234 -16.69 -2.71 -8.27
N PRO A 235 -16.07 -3.60 -9.06
CA PRO A 235 -16.74 -4.21 -10.21
C PRO A 235 -17.91 -5.11 -9.82
N VAL A 236 -18.04 -5.49 -8.54
CA VAL A 236 -19.19 -6.22 -8.02
C VAL A 236 -20.31 -5.27 -7.60
N GLN A 237 -19.96 -4.18 -6.90
CA GLN A 237 -20.94 -3.20 -6.43
C GLN A 237 -21.48 -2.30 -7.54
N ALA A 238 -20.64 -2.02 -8.56
CA ALA A 238 -20.97 -1.22 -9.72
C ALA A 238 -20.55 -1.96 -11.02
N PRO A 239 -21.33 -2.95 -11.47
CA PRO A 239 -20.96 -3.80 -12.63
C PRO A 239 -20.68 -3.04 -13.92
N ALA A 240 -21.20 -1.81 -14.07
CA ALA A 240 -20.91 -0.94 -15.21
C ALA A 240 -19.41 -0.59 -15.34
N THR A 241 -18.61 -0.77 -14.29
CA THR A 241 -17.16 -0.55 -14.32
C THR A 241 -16.37 -1.77 -14.82
N ALA A 242 -16.97 -2.93 -14.99
CA ALA A 242 -16.24 -4.19 -15.25
C ALA A 242 -15.29 -4.11 -16.46
N ASP A 243 -15.68 -3.40 -17.52
CA ASP A 243 -14.88 -3.22 -18.73
C ASP A 243 -13.83 -2.09 -18.63
N THR A 244 -13.85 -1.33 -17.54
CA THR A 244 -12.90 -0.23 -17.26
C THR A 244 -12.29 -0.34 -15.87
N CYS A 245 -12.23 -1.54 -15.29
CA CYS A 245 -11.69 -1.78 -13.96
C CYS A 245 -10.47 -2.70 -14.01
N VAL A 246 -9.42 -2.32 -13.26
CA VAL A 246 -8.28 -3.19 -12.97
C VAL A 246 -8.20 -3.42 -11.46
N VAL A 247 -8.37 -4.66 -11.05
CA VAL A 247 -8.23 -5.08 -9.64
C VAL A 247 -6.78 -5.50 -9.39
N LEU A 248 -6.18 -4.93 -8.36
CA LEU A 248 -4.84 -5.25 -7.87
C LEU A 248 -4.94 -6.03 -6.56
N ASN A 249 -4.20 -7.14 -6.47
CA ASN A 249 -4.17 -7.94 -5.25
C ASN A 249 -2.89 -8.79 -5.19
N GLY A 250 -2.75 -9.65 -4.20
CA GLY A 250 -1.59 -10.53 -4.05
C GLY A 250 -1.62 -11.35 -2.76
N VAL A 251 -0.58 -12.17 -2.60
CA VAL A 251 -0.45 -13.05 -1.42
C VAL A 251 0.22 -12.36 -0.22
N ALA A 252 0.79 -11.17 -0.41
CA ALA A 252 1.72 -10.56 0.52
C ALA A 252 1.13 -10.31 1.92
N LYS A 253 -0.15 -9.89 2.01
CA LYS A 253 -0.78 -9.48 3.27
C LYS A 253 -1.64 -10.58 3.87
N THR A 254 -2.56 -11.09 3.08
CA THR A 254 -3.48 -12.15 3.51
C THR A 254 -2.74 -13.41 4.01
N TYR A 255 -1.63 -13.78 3.36
CA TYR A 255 -0.93 -15.04 3.67
C TYR A 255 0.47 -14.83 4.28
N ALA A 256 0.77 -13.61 4.77
CA ALA A 256 2.09 -13.27 5.34
C ALA A 256 3.25 -13.65 4.40
N MET A 257 3.14 -13.27 3.12
CA MET A 257 4.06 -13.67 2.05
C MET A 257 4.75 -12.46 1.40
N THR A 258 5.12 -11.44 2.16
CA THR A 258 5.73 -10.21 1.61
C THR A 258 7.03 -10.47 0.86
N GLY A 259 7.88 -11.37 1.38
CA GLY A 259 9.16 -11.76 0.80
C GLY A 259 9.06 -12.66 -0.45
N TRP A 260 7.93 -13.31 -0.68
CA TRP A 260 7.73 -14.22 -1.82
C TRP A 260 7.51 -13.51 -3.14
N ARG A 261 7.11 -12.23 -3.12
CA ARG A 261 6.97 -11.38 -4.29
C ARG A 261 5.99 -11.92 -5.33
N VAL A 262 4.78 -12.29 -4.93
CA VAL A 262 3.69 -12.66 -5.85
C VAL A 262 2.47 -11.78 -5.62
N GLY A 263 2.02 -11.15 -6.70
CA GLY A 263 0.79 -10.37 -6.80
C GLY A 263 0.18 -10.56 -8.17
N TRP A 264 -0.88 -9.86 -8.44
CA TRP A 264 -1.55 -9.93 -9.74
C TRP A 264 -2.37 -8.68 -10.03
N MET A 265 -2.65 -8.48 -11.31
CA MET A 265 -3.69 -7.58 -11.81
C MET A 265 -4.76 -8.39 -12.55
N ILE A 266 -6.00 -7.97 -12.42
CA ILE A 266 -7.17 -8.56 -13.08
C ILE A 266 -7.89 -7.44 -13.82
N GLY A 267 -8.22 -7.64 -15.10
CA GLY A 267 -8.89 -6.63 -15.89
C GLY A 267 -9.32 -7.13 -17.27
N PRO A 268 -9.77 -6.27 -18.17
CA PRO A 268 -10.11 -6.64 -19.53
C PRO A 268 -8.97 -7.33 -20.26
N LYS A 269 -9.30 -8.33 -21.09
CA LYS A 269 -8.30 -9.20 -21.75
C LYS A 269 -7.29 -8.44 -22.61
N ASP A 270 -7.70 -7.38 -23.26
CA ASP A 270 -6.83 -6.53 -24.09
C ASP A 270 -5.80 -5.76 -23.23
N VAL A 271 -6.23 -5.19 -22.10
CA VAL A 271 -5.35 -4.52 -21.13
C VAL A 271 -4.38 -5.53 -20.50
N ILE A 272 -4.89 -6.70 -20.09
CA ILE A 272 -4.03 -7.77 -19.53
C ILE A 272 -3.04 -8.27 -20.57
N GLY A 273 -3.44 -8.40 -21.84
CA GLY A 273 -2.54 -8.75 -22.93
C GLY A 273 -1.43 -7.72 -23.17
N ALA A 274 -1.77 -6.44 -23.19
CA ALA A 274 -0.81 -5.35 -23.30
C ALA A 274 0.18 -5.33 -22.10
N ALA A 275 -0.34 -5.47 -20.89
CA ALA A 275 0.46 -5.56 -19.68
C ALA A 275 1.39 -6.79 -19.68
N ALA A 276 0.92 -7.95 -20.17
CA ALA A 276 1.74 -9.15 -20.30
C ALA A 276 2.89 -8.96 -21.31
N ASN A 277 2.65 -8.25 -22.42
CA ASN A 277 3.70 -7.87 -23.37
C ASN A 277 4.75 -6.98 -22.71
N LEU A 278 4.32 -5.95 -21.98
CA LEU A 278 5.23 -5.10 -21.19
C LEU A 278 6.06 -5.94 -20.20
N GLN A 279 5.41 -6.83 -19.45
CA GLN A 279 6.09 -7.71 -18.49
C GLN A 279 7.12 -8.63 -19.15
N SER A 280 6.82 -9.17 -20.33
CA SER A 280 7.72 -10.07 -21.06
C SER A 280 9.08 -9.42 -21.39
N HIS A 281 9.09 -8.09 -21.57
CA HIS A 281 10.30 -7.30 -21.85
C HIS A 281 10.91 -6.65 -20.59
N ALA A 282 10.16 -6.55 -19.50
CA ALA A 282 10.63 -5.93 -18.26
C ALA A 282 11.25 -6.94 -17.29
N THR A 283 10.51 -7.99 -16.95
CA THR A 283 10.88 -8.96 -15.89
C THR A 283 10.73 -10.43 -16.30
N SER A 284 10.07 -10.71 -17.43
CA SER A 284 9.63 -12.07 -17.81
C SER A 284 8.66 -12.65 -16.77
N ASN A 285 8.59 -13.97 -16.62
CA ASN A 285 7.72 -14.64 -15.65
C ASN A 285 8.19 -14.41 -14.20
N VAL A 286 7.25 -14.43 -13.26
CA VAL A 286 7.53 -14.47 -11.83
C VAL A 286 8.24 -15.78 -11.46
N CYS A 287 9.06 -15.78 -10.40
CA CYS A 287 9.72 -16.97 -9.90
C CYS A 287 8.74 -18.15 -9.75
N ASN A 288 8.99 -19.24 -10.43
CA ASN A 288 8.07 -20.38 -10.50
C ASN A 288 7.84 -21.05 -9.13
N VAL A 289 8.89 -21.14 -8.30
CA VAL A 289 8.76 -21.66 -6.93
C VAL A 289 7.83 -20.78 -6.10
N ALA A 290 7.94 -19.46 -6.24
CA ALA A 290 7.04 -18.52 -5.57
C ALA A 290 5.60 -18.62 -6.12
N GLN A 291 5.43 -18.86 -7.42
CA GLN A 291 4.11 -19.10 -8.01
C GLN A 291 3.47 -20.42 -7.50
N ALA A 292 4.26 -21.48 -7.30
CA ALA A 292 3.77 -22.73 -6.71
C ALA A 292 3.33 -22.53 -5.25
N ALA A 293 4.08 -21.73 -4.47
CA ALA A 293 3.68 -21.33 -3.13
C ALA A 293 2.39 -20.50 -3.13
N ALA A 294 2.29 -19.54 -4.06
CA ALA A 294 1.08 -18.71 -4.20
C ALA A 294 -0.15 -19.55 -4.62
N LEU A 295 0.04 -20.55 -5.48
CA LEU A 295 -1.02 -21.50 -5.84
C LEU A 295 -1.54 -22.25 -4.62
N ALA A 296 -0.66 -22.75 -3.76
CA ALA A 296 -1.04 -23.37 -2.50
C ALA A 296 -1.79 -22.41 -1.58
N ALA A 297 -1.32 -21.14 -1.49
CA ALA A 297 -1.93 -20.11 -0.67
C ALA A 297 -3.37 -19.81 -1.10
N VAL A 298 -3.61 -19.52 -2.39
CA VAL A 298 -4.94 -19.11 -2.88
C VAL A 298 -5.93 -20.27 -2.99
N SER A 299 -5.42 -21.53 -3.04
CA SER A 299 -6.22 -22.75 -3.07
C SER A 299 -6.47 -23.36 -1.69
N GLY A 300 -5.71 -22.93 -0.67
CA GLY A 300 -5.84 -23.42 0.71
C GLY A 300 -7.03 -22.83 1.46
N ASP A 301 -7.20 -23.29 2.68
CA ASP A 301 -8.17 -22.70 3.60
C ASP A 301 -7.65 -21.37 4.20
N LEU A 302 -8.53 -20.64 4.88
CA LEU A 302 -8.22 -19.35 5.49
C LEU A 302 -8.02 -19.43 7.01
N SER A 303 -7.77 -20.62 7.58
CA SER A 303 -7.65 -20.80 9.04
C SER A 303 -6.50 -19.96 9.62
N ALA A 304 -5.30 -20.05 9.02
CA ALA A 304 -4.15 -19.24 9.44
C ALA A 304 -4.40 -17.72 9.25
N VAL A 305 -5.16 -17.34 8.21
CA VAL A 305 -5.59 -15.95 7.99
C VAL A 305 -6.54 -15.49 9.09
N ALA A 306 -7.47 -16.34 9.52
CA ALA A 306 -8.40 -16.03 10.60
C ALA A 306 -7.69 -15.79 11.93
N GLU A 307 -6.69 -16.60 12.28
CA GLU A 307 -5.86 -16.41 13.49
C GLU A 307 -5.10 -15.08 13.46
N MET A 308 -4.41 -14.78 12.34
CA MET A 308 -3.69 -13.53 12.15
C MET A 308 -4.64 -12.33 12.21
N ARG A 309 -5.80 -12.42 11.56
CA ARG A 309 -6.83 -11.36 11.58
C ARG A 309 -7.32 -11.11 13.00
N ALA A 310 -7.57 -12.15 13.80
CA ALA A 310 -8.00 -12.01 15.19
C ALA A 310 -6.95 -11.30 16.06
N ALA A 311 -5.66 -11.57 15.83
CA ALA A 311 -4.57 -10.87 16.52
C ALA A 311 -4.51 -9.39 16.12
N PHE A 312 -4.60 -9.07 14.82
CA PHE A 312 -4.63 -7.68 14.35
C PHE A 312 -5.88 -6.93 14.84
N ASP A 313 -7.03 -7.58 14.91
CA ASP A 313 -8.26 -6.97 15.43
C ASP A 313 -8.09 -6.54 16.90
N ARG A 314 -7.53 -7.39 17.74
CA ARG A 314 -7.23 -7.05 19.14
C ARG A 314 -6.22 -5.91 19.23
N ARG A 315 -5.12 -5.99 18.49
CA ARG A 315 -4.01 -5.02 18.53
C ARG A 315 -4.43 -3.64 18.03
N ARG A 316 -5.22 -3.54 16.93
CA ARG A 316 -5.71 -2.26 16.42
C ARG A 316 -6.60 -1.55 17.43
N GLN A 317 -7.47 -2.29 18.13
CA GLN A 317 -8.34 -1.72 19.17
C GLN A 317 -7.51 -1.20 20.36
N THR A 318 -6.54 -1.99 20.84
CA THR A 318 -5.62 -1.58 21.90
C THR A 318 -4.85 -0.33 21.49
N MET A 319 -4.28 -0.32 20.27
CA MET A 319 -3.52 0.80 19.75
C MET A 319 -4.38 2.06 19.60
N ALA A 320 -5.56 1.97 18.98
CA ALA A 320 -6.44 3.12 18.77
C ALA A 320 -6.89 3.72 20.10
N ARG A 321 -7.25 2.88 21.08
CA ARG A 321 -7.60 3.34 22.45
C ARG A 321 -6.44 4.07 23.09
N MET A 322 -5.24 3.47 23.16
CA MET A 322 -4.08 4.08 23.80
C MET A 322 -3.64 5.38 23.12
N LEU A 323 -3.71 5.47 21.77
CA LEU A 323 -3.40 6.70 21.05
C LEU A 323 -4.40 7.82 21.35
N ASN A 324 -5.68 7.51 21.53
CA ASN A 324 -6.70 8.51 21.90
C ASN A 324 -6.60 8.96 23.37
N GLU A 325 -5.87 8.24 24.21
CA GLU A 325 -5.57 8.66 25.60
C GLU A 325 -4.46 9.75 25.64
N ILE A 326 -3.72 9.97 24.52
CA ILE A 326 -2.68 10.99 24.42
C ILE A 326 -3.33 12.33 24.06
N PRO A 327 -3.25 13.36 24.93
CA PRO A 327 -3.81 14.68 24.61
C PRO A 327 -3.24 15.26 23.32
N GLY A 328 -4.11 15.77 22.44
CA GLY A 328 -3.72 16.33 21.15
C GLY A 328 -3.64 15.32 20.01
N MET A 329 -3.87 14.02 20.26
CA MET A 329 -4.05 12.99 19.23
C MET A 329 -5.53 12.68 19.00
N ILE A 330 -5.88 12.37 17.75
CA ILE A 330 -7.21 11.85 17.35
C ILE A 330 -6.98 10.69 16.41
N CYS A 331 -7.35 9.48 16.81
CA CYS A 331 -7.19 8.26 16.05
C CYS A 331 -8.56 7.60 15.82
N PRO A 332 -9.18 7.76 14.64
CA PRO A 332 -10.32 6.91 14.27
C PRO A 332 -9.92 5.45 14.35
N GLU A 333 -10.81 4.61 14.89
CA GLU A 333 -10.55 3.17 14.98
C GLU A 333 -10.52 2.57 13.55
N PRO A 334 -9.38 1.97 13.12
CA PRO A 334 -9.29 1.43 11.77
C PRO A 334 -10.18 0.18 11.63
N GLN A 335 -10.87 0.07 10.51
CA GLN A 335 -11.76 -1.05 10.20
C GLN A 335 -11.11 -2.10 9.29
N GLY A 336 -9.91 -1.83 8.78
CA GLY A 336 -9.18 -2.74 7.90
C GLY A 336 -7.67 -2.57 7.95
N ALA A 337 -6.96 -3.39 7.20
CA ALA A 337 -5.50 -3.48 7.17
C ALA A 337 -4.90 -3.74 8.58
N PHE A 338 -3.73 -3.22 8.88
CA PHE A 338 -3.09 -3.30 10.20
C PHE A 338 -2.36 -1.99 10.55
N TYR A 339 -3.02 -0.86 10.30
CA TYR A 339 -2.48 0.47 10.57
C TYR A 339 -3.47 1.31 11.37
N CYS A 340 -2.93 2.13 12.29
CA CYS A 340 -3.59 3.29 12.85
C CYS A 340 -3.00 4.55 12.23
N TYR A 341 -3.83 5.57 12.01
CA TYR A 341 -3.43 6.84 11.39
C TYR A 341 -3.94 8.04 12.19
N PRO A 342 -3.34 8.30 13.39
CA PRO A 342 -3.77 9.41 14.23
C PRO A 342 -3.39 10.76 13.64
N SER A 343 -4.27 11.74 13.80
CA SER A 343 -3.96 13.16 13.72
C SER A 343 -3.11 13.55 14.93
N VAL A 344 -2.02 14.28 14.68
CA VAL A 344 -1.12 14.84 15.70
C VAL A 344 -1.10 16.36 15.67
N LYS A 345 -2.05 16.97 14.97
CA LYS A 345 -2.15 18.43 14.78
C LYS A 345 -2.23 19.18 16.11
N GLY A 346 -2.86 18.57 17.12
CA GLY A 346 -2.97 19.17 18.46
C GLY A 346 -1.65 19.21 19.26
N LEU A 347 -0.58 18.58 18.76
CA LEU A 347 0.74 18.56 19.39
C LEU A 347 1.75 19.47 18.68
N LEU A 348 1.47 19.86 17.43
CA LEU A 348 2.39 20.69 16.64
C LEU A 348 2.44 22.11 17.20
N GLY A 349 3.67 22.66 17.31
CA GLY A 349 3.93 23.96 17.91
C GLY A 349 4.00 23.97 19.44
N SER A 350 3.64 22.88 20.12
CA SER A 350 3.82 22.73 21.58
C SER A 350 5.29 22.51 21.91
N GLU A 351 5.69 22.92 23.12
CA GLU A 351 7.00 22.60 23.64
C GLU A 351 7.02 21.20 24.23
N ILE A 352 7.89 20.33 23.70
CA ILE A 352 8.06 18.94 24.11
C ILE A 352 9.56 18.67 24.24
N ALA A 353 10.03 18.25 25.40
CA ALA A 353 11.45 18.02 25.69
C ALA A 353 12.36 19.22 25.27
N GLY A 354 11.89 20.46 25.48
CA GLY A 354 12.63 21.69 25.12
C GLY A 354 12.65 21.99 23.61
N GLN A 355 11.92 21.29 22.77
CA GLN A 355 11.80 21.54 21.34
C GLN A 355 10.35 21.85 20.94
N ARG A 356 10.15 22.56 19.81
CA ARG A 356 8.82 22.93 19.29
C ARG A 356 8.64 22.44 17.87
N PRO A 357 8.34 21.14 17.67
CA PRO A 357 8.13 20.57 16.34
C PRO A 357 6.94 21.25 15.62
N GLN A 358 7.19 21.74 14.41
CA GLN A 358 6.18 22.40 13.58
C GLN A 358 5.54 21.46 12.58
N THR A 359 6.18 20.33 12.31
CA THR A 359 5.73 19.32 11.33
C THR A 359 5.64 17.95 11.97
N SER A 360 4.82 17.04 11.38
CA SER A 360 4.78 15.66 11.83
C SER A 360 6.12 14.95 11.62
N ALA A 361 6.90 15.34 10.62
CA ALA A 361 8.24 14.80 10.41
C ALA A 361 9.21 15.18 11.56
N GLU A 362 9.20 16.44 12.01
CA GLU A 362 9.99 16.89 13.15
C GLU A 362 9.56 16.19 14.44
N LEU A 363 8.24 16.08 14.67
CA LEU A 363 7.71 15.39 15.85
C LEU A 363 8.06 13.90 15.84
N ALA A 364 8.03 13.21 14.69
CA ALA A 364 8.46 11.83 14.56
C ALA A 364 9.96 11.65 14.86
N GLY A 365 10.79 12.62 14.45
CA GLY A 365 12.21 12.68 14.79
C GLY A 365 12.44 12.79 16.29
N LEU A 366 11.74 13.71 16.94
CA LEU A 366 11.81 13.93 18.39
C LEU A 366 11.38 12.68 19.17
N ILE A 367 10.27 12.03 18.77
CA ILE A 367 9.80 10.78 19.38
C ILE A 367 10.84 9.65 19.24
N LEU A 368 11.51 9.57 18.09
CA LEU A 368 12.56 8.57 17.89
C LEU A 368 13.78 8.83 18.79
N ASP A 369 14.17 10.07 18.92
CA ASP A 369 15.39 10.44 19.67
C ASP A 369 15.19 10.35 21.18
N GLU A 370 14.03 10.79 21.72
CA GLU A 370 13.75 10.89 23.15
C GLU A 370 12.98 9.67 23.72
N ALA A 371 12.08 9.08 22.95
CA ALA A 371 11.27 7.93 23.39
C ALA A 371 11.71 6.59 22.80
N GLU A 372 12.66 6.60 21.85
CA GLU A 372 13.11 5.39 21.14
C GLU A 372 11.96 4.65 20.42
N VAL A 373 11.03 5.43 19.84
CA VAL A 373 9.89 4.92 19.09
C VAL A 373 9.93 5.48 17.67
N ALA A 374 9.90 4.61 16.67
CA ALA A 374 9.90 4.98 15.26
C ALA A 374 8.49 4.90 14.67
N VAL A 375 7.96 6.06 14.22
CA VAL A 375 6.68 6.20 13.52
C VAL A 375 6.88 6.80 12.14
N VAL A 376 5.94 6.59 11.20
CA VAL A 376 6.05 7.17 9.86
C VAL A 376 5.23 8.46 9.79
N PRO A 377 5.85 9.62 9.47
CA PRO A 377 5.13 10.89 9.41
C PRO A 377 4.17 10.95 8.22
N GLY A 378 3.09 11.70 8.37
CA GLY A 378 2.00 11.83 7.41
C GLY A 378 2.39 12.50 6.09
N GLU A 379 3.47 13.27 6.07
CA GLU A 379 4.06 13.85 4.86
C GLU A 379 4.36 12.77 3.82
N ALA A 380 4.77 11.58 4.26
CA ALA A 380 5.02 10.42 3.39
C ALA A 380 3.76 9.95 2.65
N PHE A 381 2.58 10.23 3.17
CA PHE A 381 1.28 9.80 2.64
C PHE A 381 0.46 10.98 2.09
N GLY A 382 1.11 12.13 1.85
CA GLY A 382 0.52 13.34 1.29
C GLY A 382 -0.35 14.16 2.27
N THR A 383 -0.33 13.85 3.55
CA THR A 383 -1.14 14.53 4.58
C THR A 383 -0.28 14.87 5.80
N PRO A 384 0.37 16.05 5.84
CA PRO A 384 1.08 16.53 7.03
C PRO A 384 0.16 16.62 8.26
N GLY A 385 0.73 16.43 9.45
CA GLY A 385 -0.01 16.51 10.71
C GLY A 385 -0.60 15.16 11.17
N TYR A 386 -0.10 14.06 10.63
CA TYR A 386 -0.50 12.70 10.99
C TYR A 386 0.70 11.78 11.19
N PHE A 387 0.45 10.61 11.78
CA PHE A 387 1.37 9.49 11.81
C PHE A 387 0.74 8.23 11.25
N ARG A 388 1.53 7.34 10.65
CA ARG A 388 1.15 5.95 10.47
C ARG A 388 1.88 5.08 11.48
N LEU A 389 1.12 4.27 12.21
CA LEU A 389 1.62 3.24 13.09
C LEU A 389 1.08 1.88 12.63
N SER A 390 1.95 0.90 12.49
CA SER A 390 1.58 -0.49 12.20
C SER A 390 1.30 -1.24 13.50
N CYS A 391 0.22 -2.01 13.56
CA CYS A 391 -0.03 -2.94 14.65
C CYS A 391 0.51 -4.36 14.37
N ALA A 392 1.31 -4.52 13.31
CA ALA A 392 1.98 -5.76 12.98
C ALA A 392 3.29 -5.91 13.77
N LEU A 393 3.16 -6.03 15.10
CA LEU A 393 4.23 -6.30 16.05
C LEU A 393 3.65 -6.96 17.29
N GLY A 394 4.50 -7.54 18.17
CA GLY A 394 4.05 -8.20 19.39
C GLY A 394 3.28 -7.28 20.34
N ASP A 395 2.30 -7.82 21.05
CA ASP A 395 1.41 -7.06 21.94
C ASP A 395 2.20 -6.27 23.00
N ALA A 396 3.26 -6.84 23.58
CA ALA A 396 4.11 -6.18 24.57
C ALA A 396 4.90 -4.98 23.99
N ASP A 397 5.48 -5.14 22.78
CA ASP A 397 6.18 -4.05 22.12
C ASP A 397 5.22 -2.93 21.69
N LEU A 398 3.98 -3.30 21.30
CA LEU A 398 2.94 -2.33 20.93
C LEU A 398 2.58 -1.44 22.13
N GLU A 399 2.26 -2.06 23.28
CA GLU A 399 1.85 -1.35 24.50
C GLU A 399 3.01 -0.51 25.07
N GLU A 400 4.21 -1.07 25.13
CA GLU A 400 5.40 -0.36 25.59
C GLU A 400 5.74 0.84 24.71
N GLY A 401 5.74 0.67 23.38
CA GLY A 401 6.05 1.74 22.44
C GLY A 401 5.08 2.91 22.57
N ILE A 402 3.77 2.64 22.64
CA ILE A 402 2.78 3.70 22.82
C ILE A 402 2.90 4.35 24.19
N SER A 403 3.19 3.58 25.24
CA SER A 403 3.38 4.10 26.61
C SER A 403 4.58 5.04 26.69
N ARG A 404 5.72 4.73 26.04
CA ARG A 404 6.88 5.63 25.94
C ARG A 404 6.52 6.94 25.22
N MET A 405 5.79 6.82 24.10
CA MET A 405 5.34 7.97 23.34
C MET A 405 4.37 8.84 24.16
N ALA A 406 3.41 8.23 24.85
CA ALA A 406 2.47 8.92 25.72
C ALA A 406 3.18 9.69 26.86
N LYS A 407 4.19 9.08 27.49
CA LYS A 407 4.97 9.71 28.54
C LYS A 407 5.71 10.96 28.05
N LEU A 408 6.35 10.88 26.88
CA LEU A 408 7.04 12.03 26.27
C LEU A 408 6.04 13.15 25.93
N LEU A 409 4.91 12.78 25.29
CA LEU A 409 3.94 13.75 24.79
C LEU A 409 3.05 14.36 25.90
N ALA A 410 2.99 13.76 27.07
CA ALA A 410 2.34 14.36 28.24
C ALA A 410 3.05 15.64 28.74
N GLU A 411 4.30 15.88 28.31
CA GLU A 411 5.07 17.09 28.62
C GLU A 411 4.70 18.29 27.72
N ALA A 412 3.84 18.08 26.69
CA ALA A 412 3.44 19.12 25.73
C ALA A 412 2.79 20.32 26.43
N ARG A 413 3.30 21.56 26.15
CA ARG A 413 2.86 22.84 26.74
C ARG A 413 2.68 23.93 25.69
#